data_ed0b99a37f7c25f0ebcb19b7c5eb9013
#
_entry.id   ed0b99a37f7c25f0ebcb19b7c5eb9013
#
_cell.length_a   1.000
_cell.length_b   1.000
_cell.length_c   1.000
_cell.angle_alpha   90.00
_cell.angle_beta   90.00
_cell.angle_gamma   90.00
#
_symmetry.space_group_name_H-M   'P 1'
#
loop_
_entity.id
_entity.type
_entity.pdbx_description
1 polymer ?
#
loop_
_entity_poly.entity_id
_entity_poly.type
_entity_poly.pdbx_seq_one_letter_code
_entity_poly.pdbx_strand_id
1 'polypeptide(L)'
;MRIDLPQNVNFIIDRLYEHGLEAYAVGGCVRDSLLGRTPQDWDITTSAKPAQVKAIFDHTIDTGIQHGTVTVMLEHVGYEVTTYRIDGEYEDARHPKEVTFTSNLKLDLERRDFTINAMAYNHRAGLVDEFDGIADLKAHVIRCVGCAHDRFSEDALRMFRAVRFAAQLGFDIEAQTKAAIKELAPALSKVSAERIQVELVKLLTSDHPQMMRDLYELGLTAVFMPEFDVMMQTPQHNKHHMYSVGEHTLHTLEHVRADKILRLTMLLHDVAKPVCITTDEEGQNHFKKHPVVGADMTRKILRRLKFDNRTTDCCCKLVKEHDDRPAITERNVRRAMSRIGTELFPLLFEVKRADTLGQSMYKRAEKLEYIAEYERVYRKILADHQCVSKKEMKINGSDLIKMGVEPGPKLGDILDRLYEQVLDDPSLNEAQKLKELANKIITSLI
;
A
#
# COMPACT_ATOMS: atom_id res chain seq x y z
N MET A 1 -6.51 -22.95 -26.44
CA MET A 1 -5.59 -21.95 -25.86
C MET A 1 -4.53 -22.72 -25.10
N ARG A 2 -3.25 -22.40 -25.26
CA ARG A 2 -2.14 -23.08 -24.54
C ARG A 2 -1.54 -22.10 -23.56
N ILE A 3 -1.37 -22.52 -22.31
CA ILE A 3 -0.66 -21.78 -21.26
C ILE A 3 0.63 -22.55 -20.98
N ASP A 4 1.74 -21.85 -20.96
CA ASP A 4 3.04 -22.44 -20.61
C ASP A 4 3.18 -22.42 -19.07
N LEU A 5 2.96 -23.60 -18.47
CA LEU A 5 3.11 -23.80 -17.03
C LEU A 5 4.58 -23.96 -16.67
N PRO A 6 5.05 -23.43 -15.52
CA PRO A 6 6.36 -23.72 -14.98
C PRO A 6 6.59 -25.23 -14.81
N GLN A 7 7.84 -25.67 -14.93
CA GLN A 7 8.22 -27.09 -14.82
C GLN A 7 7.73 -27.72 -13.51
N ASN A 8 7.88 -27.03 -12.39
CA ASN A 8 7.44 -27.51 -11.08
C ASN A 8 5.91 -27.63 -10.96
N VAL A 9 5.16 -26.74 -11.60
CA VAL A 9 3.68 -26.81 -11.65
C VAL A 9 3.26 -28.04 -12.47
N ASN A 10 3.87 -28.23 -13.65
CA ASN A 10 3.64 -29.43 -14.45
C ASN A 10 4.00 -30.71 -13.68
N PHE A 11 5.13 -30.73 -12.98
CA PHE A 11 5.53 -31.86 -12.16
C PHE A 11 4.49 -32.22 -11.09
N ILE A 12 3.97 -31.21 -10.36
CA ILE A 12 2.95 -31.44 -9.33
C ILE A 12 1.66 -32.01 -9.95
N ILE A 13 1.22 -31.42 -11.05
CA ILE A 13 0.03 -31.87 -11.79
C ILE A 13 0.23 -33.32 -12.26
N ASP A 14 1.33 -33.63 -12.94
CA ASP A 14 1.60 -34.96 -13.48
C ASP A 14 1.69 -36.00 -12.37
N ARG A 15 2.35 -35.67 -11.25
CA ARG A 15 2.49 -36.56 -10.12
C ARG A 15 1.16 -36.92 -9.47
N LEU A 16 0.22 -35.98 -9.40
CA LEU A 16 -1.15 -36.23 -8.94
C LEU A 16 -1.92 -37.13 -9.92
N TYR A 17 -1.78 -36.87 -11.23
CA TYR A 17 -2.41 -37.71 -12.26
C TYR A 17 -1.88 -39.14 -12.27
N GLU A 18 -0.60 -39.39 -12.02
CA GLU A 18 -0.01 -40.74 -11.87
C GLU A 18 -0.67 -41.55 -10.74
N HIS A 19 -1.25 -40.87 -9.75
CA HIS A 19 -1.99 -41.46 -8.65
C HIS A 19 -3.52 -41.49 -8.88
N GLY A 20 -3.97 -41.19 -10.11
CA GLY A 20 -5.41 -41.21 -10.48
C GLY A 20 -6.20 -40.00 -9.93
N LEU A 21 -5.52 -38.91 -9.62
CA LEU A 21 -6.09 -37.70 -9.04
C LEU A 21 -5.98 -36.54 -10.04
N GLU A 22 -7.08 -35.78 -10.22
CA GLU A 22 -7.08 -34.61 -11.07
C GLU A 22 -6.37 -33.42 -10.39
N ALA A 23 -5.68 -32.58 -11.20
CA ALA A 23 -5.10 -31.34 -10.74
C ALA A 23 -5.02 -30.30 -11.85
N TYR A 24 -5.19 -29.04 -11.48
CA TYR A 24 -5.16 -27.88 -12.38
C TYR A 24 -4.51 -26.69 -11.71
N ALA A 25 -3.74 -25.90 -12.48
CA ALA A 25 -3.46 -24.52 -12.12
C ALA A 25 -4.77 -23.71 -12.15
N VAL A 26 -5.01 -22.79 -11.22
CA VAL A 26 -6.32 -22.17 -11.04
C VAL A 26 -6.26 -20.71 -10.60
N GLY A 27 -7.22 -19.90 -11.01
CA GLY A 27 -7.40 -18.56 -10.48
C GLY A 27 -6.47 -17.52 -11.12
N GLY A 28 -5.79 -16.74 -10.30
CA GLY A 28 -4.98 -15.60 -10.74
C GLY A 28 -3.92 -15.94 -11.76
N CYS A 29 -3.22 -17.06 -11.60
CA CYS A 29 -2.17 -17.48 -12.53
C CYS A 29 -2.72 -17.80 -13.92
N VAL A 30 -3.89 -18.43 -14.01
CA VAL A 30 -4.55 -18.72 -15.30
C VAL A 30 -4.98 -17.43 -15.97
N ARG A 31 -5.67 -16.54 -15.24
CA ARG A 31 -6.07 -15.21 -15.73
C ARG A 31 -4.87 -14.42 -16.25
N ASP A 32 -3.82 -14.29 -15.47
CA ASP A 32 -2.66 -13.47 -15.81
C ASP A 32 -1.92 -14.03 -17.02
N SER A 33 -1.79 -15.37 -17.12
CA SER A 33 -1.24 -16.02 -18.31
C SER A 33 -2.07 -15.75 -19.57
N LEU A 34 -3.40 -15.76 -19.46
CA LEU A 34 -4.30 -15.44 -20.58
C LEU A 34 -4.21 -13.98 -21.02
N LEU A 35 -3.87 -13.07 -20.09
CA LEU A 35 -3.61 -11.65 -20.35
C LEU A 35 -2.17 -11.36 -20.82
N GLY A 36 -1.33 -12.39 -20.98
CA GLY A 36 0.09 -12.21 -21.33
C GLY A 36 0.94 -11.59 -20.21
N ARG A 37 0.47 -11.65 -18.97
CA ARG A 37 1.19 -11.21 -17.77
C ARG A 37 1.93 -12.42 -17.17
N THR A 38 3.06 -12.17 -16.52
CA THR A 38 3.77 -13.21 -15.77
C THR A 38 3.12 -13.39 -14.40
N PRO A 39 2.53 -14.55 -14.07
CA PRO A 39 2.01 -14.82 -12.74
C PRO A 39 3.11 -14.76 -11.69
N GLN A 40 2.80 -14.19 -10.51
CA GLN A 40 3.71 -14.18 -9.38
C GLN A 40 3.65 -15.50 -8.59
N ASP A 41 2.43 -16.01 -8.39
CA ASP A 41 2.14 -17.22 -7.64
C ASP A 41 1.35 -18.19 -8.51
N TRP A 42 1.53 -19.50 -8.28
CA TRP A 42 0.82 -20.56 -8.98
C TRP A 42 0.03 -21.41 -7.98
N ASP A 43 -1.27 -21.19 -7.94
CA ASP A 43 -2.20 -21.99 -7.14
C ASP A 43 -2.62 -23.23 -7.93
N ILE A 44 -2.65 -24.38 -7.24
CA ILE A 44 -3.07 -25.65 -7.80
C ILE A 44 -4.31 -26.12 -7.05
N THR A 45 -5.33 -26.56 -7.77
CA THR A 45 -6.51 -27.20 -7.20
C THR A 45 -6.57 -28.66 -7.64
N THR A 46 -7.04 -29.57 -6.77
CA THR A 46 -6.96 -31.02 -7.00
C THR A 46 -8.14 -31.77 -6.38
N SER A 47 -8.48 -32.94 -6.97
CA SER A 47 -9.39 -33.92 -6.36
C SER A 47 -8.77 -34.67 -5.17
N ALA A 48 -7.44 -34.58 -4.99
CA ALA A 48 -6.72 -35.20 -3.89
C ALA A 48 -7.10 -34.56 -2.54
N LYS A 49 -7.36 -35.39 -1.52
CA LYS A 49 -7.50 -34.89 -0.14
C LYS A 49 -6.12 -34.52 0.45
N PRO A 50 -6.04 -33.65 1.46
CA PRO A 50 -4.77 -33.21 2.05
C PRO A 50 -3.84 -34.36 2.44
N ALA A 51 -4.37 -35.43 3.02
CA ALA A 51 -3.59 -36.60 3.40
C ALA A 51 -2.98 -37.33 2.19
N GLN A 52 -3.68 -37.35 1.04
CA GLN A 52 -3.16 -37.95 -0.20
C GLN A 52 -2.05 -37.08 -0.79
N VAL A 53 -2.21 -35.73 -0.81
CA VAL A 53 -1.14 -34.83 -1.23
C VAL A 53 0.12 -35.04 -0.40
N LYS A 54 -0.01 -35.11 0.92
CA LYS A 54 1.12 -35.38 1.84
C LYS A 54 1.78 -36.77 1.64
N ALA A 55 1.02 -37.75 1.21
CA ALA A 55 1.56 -39.08 0.92
C ALA A 55 2.30 -39.17 -0.43
N ILE A 56 1.98 -38.27 -1.38
CA ILE A 56 2.54 -38.26 -2.74
C ILE A 56 3.85 -37.44 -2.81
N PHE A 57 3.97 -36.38 -1.97
CA PHE A 57 5.12 -35.47 -2.00
C PHE A 57 5.94 -35.54 -0.71
N ASP A 58 7.24 -35.66 -0.84
CA ASP A 58 8.18 -35.86 0.28
C ASP A 58 8.26 -34.65 1.21
N HIS A 59 8.11 -33.43 0.67
CA HIS A 59 8.24 -32.18 1.44
C HIS A 59 6.96 -31.34 1.32
N THR A 60 6.19 -31.32 2.40
CA THR A 60 4.94 -30.54 2.48
C THR A 60 4.87 -29.74 3.77
N ILE A 61 4.16 -28.61 3.73
CA ILE A 61 3.88 -27.75 4.91
C ILE A 61 2.36 -27.61 5.07
N ASP A 62 1.88 -27.76 6.29
CA ASP A 62 0.46 -27.64 6.63
C ASP A 62 0.09 -26.15 6.77
N THR A 63 -0.16 -25.47 5.67
CA THR A 63 -0.48 -24.02 5.64
C THR A 63 -1.96 -23.72 5.83
N GLY A 64 -2.85 -24.70 5.59
CA GLY A 64 -4.30 -24.50 5.70
C GLY A 64 -5.07 -25.82 5.63
N ILE A 65 -4.61 -26.85 6.32
CA ILE A 65 -5.17 -28.21 6.23
C ILE A 65 -6.66 -28.28 6.56
N GLN A 66 -7.12 -27.40 7.48
CA GLN A 66 -8.54 -27.27 7.86
C GLN A 66 -9.40 -26.81 6.67
N HIS A 67 -8.81 -26.11 5.74
CA HIS A 67 -9.46 -25.59 4.53
C HIS A 67 -9.07 -26.36 3.26
N GLY A 68 -8.36 -27.49 3.44
CA GLY A 68 -7.97 -28.36 2.33
C GLY A 68 -6.68 -27.94 1.61
N THR A 69 -5.89 -26.98 2.12
CA THR A 69 -4.67 -26.51 1.51
C THR A 69 -3.42 -27.11 2.14
N VAL A 70 -2.53 -27.62 1.31
CA VAL A 70 -1.18 -28.11 1.66
C VAL A 70 -0.18 -27.41 0.73
N THR A 71 0.90 -26.88 1.27
CA THR A 71 1.98 -26.33 0.45
C THR A 71 2.99 -27.44 0.12
N VAL A 72 3.17 -27.72 -1.16
CA VAL A 72 4.20 -28.62 -1.67
C VAL A 72 5.49 -27.82 -1.90
N MET A 73 6.59 -28.26 -1.31
CA MET A 73 7.88 -27.60 -1.39
C MET A 73 8.73 -28.26 -2.48
N LEU A 74 9.10 -27.52 -3.54
CA LEU A 74 10.02 -27.94 -4.58
C LEU A 74 11.11 -26.88 -4.75
N GLU A 75 12.37 -27.28 -4.69
CA GLU A 75 13.52 -26.39 -4.89
C GLU A 75 13.46 -25.09 -4.03
N HIS A 76 13.04 -25.21 -2.77
CA HIS A 76 12.82 -24.10 -1.83
C HIS A 76 11.67 -23.15 -2.18
N VAL A 77 10.85 -23.48 -3.19
CA VAL A 77 9.64 -22.75 -3.56
C VAL A 77 8.41 -23.51 -3.09
N GLY A 78 7.47 -22.82 -2.46
CA GLY A 78 6.19 -23.39 -2.00
C GLY A 78 5.10 -23.21 -3.06
N TYR A 79 4.36 -24.29 -3.35
CA TYR A 79 3.19 -24.31 -4.24
C TYR A 79 1.96 -24.68 -3.42
N GLU A 80 0.95 -23.82 -3.38
CA GLU A 80 -0.29 -24.13 -2.69
C GLU A 80 -1.14 -25.11 -3.50
N VAL A 81 -1.42 -26.27 -2.90
CA VAL A 81 -2.25 -27.34 -3.48
C VAL A 81 -3.50 -27.46 -2.63
N THR A 82 -4.65 -27.06 -3.18
CA THR A 82 -5.93 -27.02 -2.48
C THR A 82 -6.86 -28.12 -3.00
N THR A 83 -7.42 -28.91 -2.11
CA THR A 83 -8.46 -29.90 -2.43
C THR A 83 -9.72 -29.22 -2.93
N TYR A 84 -10.36 -29.73 -3.98
CA TYR A 84 -11.69 -29.28 -4.43
C TYR A 84 -12.66 -29.31 -3.26
N ARG A 85 -13.38 -28.23 -3.07
CA ARG A 85 -14.27 -28.09 -1.94
C ARG A 85 -15.54 -27.30 -2.25
N ILE A 86 -16.55 -27.55 -1.48
CA ILE A 86 -17.79 -26.78 -1.39
C ILE A 86 -17.72 -26.09 -0.03
N ASP A 87 -17.85 -24.79 -0.01
CA ASP A 87 -17.93 -24.03 1.23
C ASP A 87 -19.37 -24.13 1.78
N GLY A 88 -19.52 -24.49 3.07
CA GLY A 88 -20.82 -24.53 3.75
C GLY A 88 -21.32 -23.13 4.12
N GLU A 89 -22.35 -23.05 4.98
CA GLU A 89 -22.83 -21.77 5.48
C GLU A 89 -21.72 -20.97 6.19
N TYR A 90 -21.66 -19.66 5.96
CA TYR A 90 -20.70 -18.75 6.57
C TYR A 90 -21.30 -18.14 7.84
N GLU A 91 -20.61 -18.25 8.99
CA GLU A 91 -21.07 -17.67 10.27
C GLU A 91 -20.63 -16.22 10.46
N ASP A 92 -19.39 -15.89 10.05
CA ASP A 92 -18.72 -14.63 10.33
C ASP A 92 -18.41 -13.80 9.07
N ALA A 93 -19.10 -14.08 7.96
CA ALA A 93 -18.83 -13.48 6.65
C ALA A 93 -17.37 -13.69 6.15
N ARG A 94 -16.71 -14.80 6.57
CA ARG A 94 -15.36 -15.17 6.17
C ARG A 94 -15.10 -16.66 6.09
N HIS A 95 -15.46 -17.38 7.15
CA HIS A 95 -15.14 -18.81 7.27
C HIS A 95 -16.40 -19.63 7.12
N PRO A 96 -16.41 -20.60 6.20
CA PRO A 96 -17.49 -21.58 6.19
C PRO A 96 -17.42 -22.40 7.48
N LYS A 97 -18.57 -22.68 8.09
CA LYS A 97 -18.69 -23.54 9.28
C LYS A 97 -18.05 -24.90 9.04
N GLU A 98 -18.29 -25.43 7.86
CA GLU A 98 -17.79 -26.72 7.41
C GLU A 98 -17.31 -26.61 5.96
N VAL A 99 -16.26 -27.32 5.65
CA VAL A 99 -15.73 -27.48 4.30
C VAL A 99 -16.00 -28.92 3.89
N THR A 100 -16.76 -29.11 2.84
CA THR A 100 -17.00 -30.44 2.28
C THR A 100 -16.11 -30.65 1.07
N PHE A 101 -15.22 -31.64 1.10
CA PHE A 101 -14.40 -31.98 -0.04
C PHE A 101 -15.23 -32.65 -1.14
N THR A 102 -14.97 -32.30 -2.37
CA THR A 102 -15.62 -32.86 -3.56
C THR A 102 -14.58 -33.34 -4.56
N SER A 103 -14.98 -34.20 -5.49
CA SER A 103 -14.18 -34.56 -6.65
C SER A 103 -14.57 -33.77 -7.90
N ASN A 104 -15.52 -32.84 -7.81
CA ASN A 104 -16.04 -32.08 -8.93
C ASN A 104 -15.38 -30.69 -9.00
N LEU A 105 -14.54 -30.48 -10.01
CA LEU A 105 -13.88 -29.21 -10.28
C LEU A 105 -14.85 -28.03 -10.42
N LYS A 106 -15.99 -28.23 -11.11
CA LYS A 106 -16.98 -27.17 -11.32
C LYS A 106 -17.47 -26.57 -10.01
N LEU A 107 -17.73 -27.40 -8.99
CA LEU A 107 -18.16 -26.93 -7.66
C LEU A 107 -17.05 -26.16 -6.93
N ASP A 108 -15.77 -26.50 -7.14
CA ASP A 108 -14.65 -25.71 -6.61
C ASP A 108 -14.51 -24.37 -7.32
N LEU A 109 -14.76 -24.30 -8.61
CA LEU A 109 -14.73 -23.05 -9.36
C LEU A 109 -15.93 -22.14 -9.02
N GLU A 110 -17.11 -22.71 -8.75
CA GLU A 110 -18.34 -21.99 -8.44
C GLU A 110 -18.26 -21.15 -7.17
N ARG A 111 -17.53 -21.60 -6.12
CA ARG A 111 -17.35 -20.86 -4.86
C ARG A 111 -16.41 -19.67 -4.98
N ARG A 112 -15.70 -19.49 -6.10
CA ARG A 112 -14.74 -18.41 -6.30
C ARG A 112 -15.44 -17.07 -6.45
N ASP A 113 -14.65 -15.98 -6.31
CA ASP A 113 -15.17 -14.62 -6.26
C ASP A 113 -15.67 -14.13 -7.65
N PHE A 114 -14.80 -14.20 -8.67
CA PHE A 114 -15.09 -13.64 -9.99
C PHE A 114 -14.84 -14.65 -11.10
N THR A 115 -15.59 -14.52 -12.19
CA THR A 115 -15.52 -15.39 -13.37
C THR A 115 -14.09 -15.47 -13.91
N ILE A 116 -13.39 -14.34 -13.98
CA ILE A 116 -12.01 -14.26 -14.45
C ILE A 116 -10.99 -15.01 -13.56
N ASN A 117 -11.38 -15.38 -12.35
CA ASN A 117 -10.58 -16.17 -11.40
C ASN A 117 -11.14 -17.59 -11.22
N ALA A 118 -12.26 -17.92 -11.90
CA ALA A 118 -12.90 -19.22 -11.85
C ALA A 118 -12.57 -20.08 -13.09
N MET A 119 -11.35 -19.95 -13.58
CA MET A 119 -10.81 -20.74 -14.68
C MET A 119 -9.69 -21.65 -14.18
N ALA A 120 -9.59 -22.83 -14.74
CA ALA A 120 -8.56 -23.81 -14.42
C ALA A 120 -7.86 -24.29 -15.69
N TYR A 121 -6.58 -24.65 -15.60
CA TYR A 121 -5.80 -25.11 -16.73
C TYR A 121 -4.83 -26.21 -16.33
N ASN A 122 -4.72 -27.23 -17.16
CA ASN A 122 -3.58 -28.14 -17.19
C ASN A 122 -3.26 -28.51 -18.64
N HIS A 123 -2.06 -29.05 -18.85
CA HIS A 123 -1.59 -29.40 -20.21
C HIS A 123 -2.26 -30.63 -20.81
N ARG A 124 -3.00 -31.43 -20.01
CA ARG A 124 -3.71 -32.65 -20.45
C ARG A 124 -5.15 -32.35 -20.90
N ALA A 125 -5.91 -31.64 -20.08
CA ALA A 125 -7.31 -31.31 -20.34
C ALA A 125 -7.48 -29.95 -21.05
N GLY A 126 -6.46 -29.10 -21.04
CA GLY A 126 -6.53 -27.74 -21.53
C GLY A 126 -7.21 -26.79 -20.54
N LEU A 127 -7.81 -25.73 -21.08
CA LEU A 127 -8.48 -24.70 -20.30
C LEU A 127 -9.93 -25.11 -20.01
N VAL A 128 -10.29 -25.04 -18.73
CA VAL A 128 -11.66 -25.25 -18.22
C VAL A 128 -12.22 -23.89 -17.80
N ASP A 129 -13.31 -23.47 -18.42
CA ASP A 129 -14.02 -22.22 -18.17
C ASP A 129 -15.53 -22.50 -18.12
N GLU A 130 -16.03 -22.75 -16.92
CA GLU A 130 -17.45 -23.12 -16.66
C GLU A 130 -18.34 -21.88 -16.43
N PHE A 131 -17.74 -20.69 -16.29
CA PHE A 131 -18.43 -19.47 -15.85
C PHE A 131 -18.16 -18.26 -16.77
N ASP A 132 -17.78 -18.50 -18.02
CA ASP A 132 -17.55 -17.48 -19.04
C ASP A 132 -16.43 -16.47 -18.71
N GLY A 133 -15.42 -16.91 -17.93
CA GLY A 133 -14.28 -16.07 -17.54
C GLY A 133 -13.49 -15.53 -18.73
N ILE A 134 -13.35 -16.30 -19.82
CA ILE A 134 -12.70 -15.86 -21.07
C ILE A 134 -13.49 -14.71 -21.73
N ALA A 135 -14.81 -14.81 -21.72
CA ALA A 135 -15.68 -13.77 -22.29
C ALA A 135 -15.54 -12.47 -21.50
N ASP A 136 -15.55 -12.54 -20.17
CA ASP A 136 -15.37 -11.40 -19.29
C ASP A 136 -13.95 -10.81 -19.37
N LEU A 137 -12.91 -11.64 -19.53
CA LEU A 137 -11.54 -11.14 -19.79
C LEU A 137 -11.47 -10.34 -21.09
N LYS A 138 -12.09 -10.83 -22.16
CA LYS A 138 -12.13 -10.14 -23.46
C LYS A 138 -12.96 -8.85 -23.41
N ALA A 139 -14.03 -8.86 -22.61
CA ALA A 139 -14.89 -7.70 -22.40
C ALA A 139 -14.30 -6.70 -21.40
N HIS A 140 -13.18 -7.03 -20.72
CA HIS A 140 -12.57 -6.23 -19.64
C HIS A 140 -13.56 -5.98 -18.48
N VAL A 141 -14.23 -7.03 -18.01
CA VAL A 141 -15.28 -6.94 -16.99
C VAL A 141 -14.95 -7.80 -15.76
N ILE A 142 -15.18 -7.25 -14.58
CA ILE A 142 -15.18 -7.96 -13.29
C ILE A 142 -16.63 -8.33 -12.97
N ARG A 143 -16.94 -9.62 -13.03
CA ARG A 143 -18.25 -10.20 -12.72
C ARG A 143 -18.12 -11.27 -11.65
N CYS A 144 -19.06 -11.29 -10.69
CA CYS A 144 -19.15 -12.38 -9.72
C CYS A 144 -19.52 -13.71 -10.41
N VAL A 145 -19.02 -14.81 -9.85
CA VAL A 145 -19.49 -16.14 -10.22
C VAL A 145 -20.89 -16.33 -9.64
N GLY A 146 -21.86 -16.64 -10.49
CA GLY A 146 -23.26 -16.80 -10.08
C GLY A 146 -23.90 -15.50 -9.57
N CYS A 147 -24.57 -15.56 -8.43
CA CYS A 147 -25.26 -14.40 -7.84
C CYS A 147 -24.30 -13.55 -7.00
N ALA A 148 -24.12 -12.28 -7.36
CA ALA A 148 -23.21 -11.36 -6.65
C ALA A 148 -23.62 -11.16 -5.19
N HIS A 149 -24.93 -11.08 -4.90
CA HIS A 149 -25.45 -10.92 -3.55
C HIS A 149 -25.03 -12.10 -2.65
N ASP A 150 -25.12 -13.33 -3.14
CA ASP A 150 -24.70 -14.51 -2.39
C ASP A 150 -23.20 -14.51 -2.14
N ARG A 151 -22.40 -14.24 -3.17
CA ARG A 151 -20.92 -14.17 -3.08
C ARG A 151 -20.44 -13.14 -2.06
N PHE A 152 -21.09 -11.97 -1.99
CA PHE A 152 -20.73 -10.92 -1.03
C PHE A 152 -21.26 -11.19 0.37
N SER A 153 -22.36 -11.90 0.50
CA SER A 153 -22.88 -12.37 1.80
C SER A 153 -21.98 -13.42 2.44
N GLU A 154 -21.33 -14.26 1.65
CA GLU A 154 -20.34 -15.24 2.10
C GLU A 154 -19.06 -14.57 2.62
N ASP A 155 -18.46 -13.67 1.84
CA ASP A 155 -17.27 -12.91 2.23
C ASP A 155 -17.37 -11.47 1.73
N ALA A 156 -17.68 -10.57 2.64
CA ALA A 156 -17.85 -9.15 2.35
C ALA A 156 -16.58 -8.48 1.78
N LEU A 157 -15.38 -9.06 2.02
CA LEU A 157 -14.14 -8.54 1.41
C LEU A 157 -14.15 -8.67 -0.10
N ARG A 158 -14.93 -9.61 -0.68
CA ARG A 158 -15.06 -9.73 -2.14
C ARG A 158 -15.55 -8.45 -2.80
N MET A 159 -16.33 -7.62 -2.10
CA MET A 159 -16.75 -6.29 -2.58
C MET A 159 -15.53 -5.39 -2.81
N PHE A 160 -14.63 -5.32 -1.84
CA PHE A 160 -13.39 -4.55 -1.99
C PHE A 160 -12.48 -5.15 -3.08
N ARG A 161 -12.40 -6.49 -3.13
CA ARG A 161 -11.63 -7.21 -4.14
C ARG A 161 -12.10 -6.92 -5.57
N ALA A 162 -13.41 -6.73 -5.80
CA ALA A 162 -13.94 -6.33 -7.11
C ALA A 162 -13.30 -5.02 -7.60
N VAL A 163 -13.31 -3.97 -6.76
CA VAL A 163 -12.71 -2.68 -7.09
C VAL A 163 -11.18 -2.79 -7.23
N ARG A 164 -10.54 -3.57 -6.36
CA ARG A 164 -9.09 -3.79 -6.44
C ARG A 164 -8.70 -4.51 -7.73
N PHE A 165 -9.44 -5.53 -8.18
CA PHE A 165 -9.17 -6.19 -9.45
C PHE A 165 -9.43 -5.26 -10.62
N ALA A 166 -10.51 -4.48 -10.58
CA ALA A 166 -10.76 -3.43 -11.57
C ALA A 166 -9.55 -2.48 -11.67
N ALA A 167 -9.02 -2.02 -10.54
CA ALA A 167 -7.85 -1.14 -10.49
C ALA A 167 -6.56 -1.80 -11.01
N GLN A 168 -6.34 -3.07 -10.73
CA GLN A 168 -5.15 -3.79 -11.19
C GLN A 168 -5.17 -4.16 -12.66
N LEU A 169 -6.35 -4.39 -13.21
CA LEU A 169 -6.51 -4.87 -14.57
C LEU A 169 -6.93 -3.76 -15.54
N GLY A 170 -7.43 -2.62 -15.05
CA GLY A 170 -8.04 -1.57 -15.86
C GLY A 170 -9.40 -2.02 -16.42
N PHE A 171 -10.17 -2.80 -15.66
CA PHE A 171 -11.45 -3.38 -16.07
C PHE A 171 -12.61 -2.64 -15.43
N ASP A 172 -13.77 -2.69 -16.07
CA ASP A 172 -15.04 -2.24 -15.48
C ASP A 172 -15.64 -3.31 -14.58
N ILE A 173 -16.42 -2.89 -13.57
CA ILE A 173 -17.21 -3.81 -12.77
C ILE A 173 -18.60 -3.93 -13.39
N GLU A 174 -19.09 -5.15 -13.55
CA GLU A 174 -20.40 -5.45 -14.12
C GLU A 174 -21.53 -4.79 -13.30
N ALA A 175 -22.60 -4.35 -14.00
CA ALA A 175 -23.65 -3.52 -13.39
C ALA A 175 -24.38 -4.19 -12.21
N GLN A 176 -24.69 -5.49 -12.31
CA GLN A 176 -25.36 -6.23 -11.22
C GLN A 176 -24.40 -6.43 -10.04
N THR A 177 -23.12 -6.67 -10.34
CA THR A 177 -22.06 -6.76 -9.34
C THR A 177 -21.89 -5.41 -8.60
N LYS A 178 -21.88 -4.27 -9.33
CA LYS A 178 -21.87 -2.92 -8.72
C LYS A 178 -23.09 -2.68 -7.82
N ALA A 179 -24.28 -3.06 -8.29
CA ALA A 179 -25.52 -2.89 -7.54
C ALA A 179 -25.49 -3.66 -6.21
N ALA A 180 -25.05 -4.92 -6.24
CA ALA A 180 -24.89 -5.75 -5.05
C ALA A 180 -23.84 -5.21 -4.07
N ILE A 181 -22.71 -4.67 -4.57
CA ILE A 181 -21.71 -4.00 -3.72
C ILE A 181 -22.34 -2.83 -2.99
N LYS A 182 -23.06 -1.96 -3.70
CA LYS A 182 -23.68 -0.77 -3.12
C LYS A 182 -24.70 -1.11 -2.06
N GLU A 183 -25.49 -2.14 -2.26
CA GLU A 183 -26.48 -2.63 -1.31
C GLU A 183 -25.83 -3.21 -0.05
N LEU A 184 -24.80 -4.04 -0.23
CA LEU A 184 -24.15 -4.79 0.84
C LEU A 184 -22.93 -4.09 1.44
N ALA A 185 -22.56 -2.88 1.00
CA ALA A 185 -21.40 -2.14 1.49
C ALA A 185 -21.27 -2.09 3.02
N PRO A 186 -22.36 -1.89 3.82
CA PRO A 186 -22.26 -1.89 5.28
C PRO A 186 -21.72 -3.20 5.88
N ALA A 187 -21.90 -4.34 5.19
CA ALA A 187 -21.39 -5.62 5.63
C ALA A 187 -19.85 -5.69 5.66
N LEU A 188 -19.14 -4.77 4.99
CA LEU A 188 -17.69 -4.65 5.07
C LEU A 188 -17.21 -4.41 6.51
N SER A 189 -18.06 -3.90 7.40
CA SER A 189 -17.76 -3.71 8.84
C SER A 189 -17.45 -5.03 9.57
N LYS A 190 -17.85 -6.16 9.01
CA LYS A 190 -17.53 -7.50 9.54
C LYS A 190 -16.13 -7.99 9.17
N VAL A 191 -15.47 -7.31 8.21
CA VAL A 191 -14.15 -7.70 7.73
C VAL A 191 -13.08 -7.08 8.62
N SER A 192 -12.05 -7.86 8.98
CA SER A 192 -10.95 -7.36 9.80
C SER A 192 -10.14 -6.27 9.08
N ALA A 193 -9.63 -5.31 9.85
CA ALA A 193 -8.86 -4.19 9.32
C ALA A 193 -7.59 -4.64 8.59
N GLU A 194 -6.97 -5.73 9.01
CA GLU A 194 -5.78 -6.32 8.38
C GLU A 194 -6.08 -6.81 6.95
N ARG A 195 -7.25 -7.41 6.74
CA ARG A 195 -7.66 -7.84 5.39
C ARG A 195 -7.95 -6.65 4.48
N ILE A 196 -8.66 -5.64 5.01
CA ILE A 196 -8.93 -4.38 4.29
C ILE A 196 -7.62 -3.68 3.92
N GLN A 197 -6.66 -3.61 4.85
CA GLN A 197 -5.33 -3.03 4.64
C GLN A 197 -4.62 -3.64 3.42
N VAL A 198 -4.62 -4.98 3.33
CA VAL A 198 -3.95 -5.70 2.22
C VAL A 198 -4.57 -5.33 0.88
N GLU A 199 -5.90 -5.32 0.79
CA GLU A 199 -6.60 -4.96 -0.46
C GLU A 199 -6.42 -3.47 -0.80
N LEU A 200 -6.44 -2.58 0.20
CA LEU A 200 -6.19 -1.15 0.01
C LEU A 200 -4.79 -0.88 -0.55
N VAL A 201 -3.76 -1.52 0.01
CA VAL A 201 -2.38 -1.37 -0.50
C VAL A 201 -2.29 -1.87 -1.94
N LYS A 202 -2.87 -3.04 -2.26
CA LYS A 202 -2.88 -3.58 -3.63
C LYS A 202 -3.62 -2.68 -4.62
N LEU A 203 -4.70 -2.03 -4.19
CA LEU A 203 -5.42 -1.05 -5.02
C LEU A 203 -4.56 0.19 -5.24
N LEU A 204 -4.04 0.79 -4.17
CA LEU A 204 -3.24 2.00 -4.25
C LEU A 204 -1.95 1.83 -5.05
N THR A 205 -1.32 0.65 -5.00
CA THR A 205 -0.10 0.35 -5.77
C THR A 205 -0.36 -0.25 -7.15
N SER A 206 -1.62 -0.27 -7.60
CA SER A 206 -2.00 -0.65 -8.97
C SER A 206 -1.72 0.48 -9.97
N ASP A 207 -1.95 0.18 -11.25
CA ASP A 207 -1.84 1.14 -12.35
C ASP A 207 -3.00 2.16 -12.36
N HIS A 208 -4.11 1.86 -11.65
CA HIS A 208 -5.30 2.73 -11.58
C HIS A 208 -5.71 3.06 -10.14
N PRO A 209 -4.83 3.73 -9.33
CA PRO A 209 -5.13 4.04 -7.93
C PRO A 209 -6.31 5.01 -7.75
N GLN A 210 -6.65 5.77 -8.79
CA GLN A 210 -7.82 6.67 -8.83
C GLN A 210 -9.16 5.91 -8.71
N MET A 211 -9.17 4.59 -8.88
CA MET A 211 -10.35 3.75 -8.59
C MET A 211 -10.69 3.67 -7.08
N MET A 212 -9.95 4.34 -6.24
CA MET A 212 -10.38 4.74 -4.91
C MET A 212 -11.71 5.50 -4.94
N ARG A 213 -12.03 6.18 -6.05
CA ARG A 213 -13.34 6.79 -6.34
C ARG A 213 -14.47 5.76 -6.35
N ASP A 214 -14.25 4.59 -6.95
CA ASP A 214 -15.28 3.54 -7.00
C ASP A 214 -15.58 3.00 -5.59
N LEU A 215 -14.58 2.89 -4.70
CA LEU A 215 -14.84 2.55 -3.30
C LEU A 215 -15.75 3.58 -2.62
N TYR A 216 -15.57 4.87 -2.93
CA TYR A 216 -16.43 5.93 -2.41
C TYR A 216 -17.83 5.87 -3.01
N GLU A 217 -17.98 5.81 -4.32
CA GLU A 217 -19.27 5.79 -5.01
C GLU A 217 -20.12 4.56 -4.66
N LEU A 218 -19.45 3.45 -4.33
CA LEU A 218 -20.09 2.21 -3.89
C LEU A 218 -20.31 2.14 -2.37
N GLY A 219 -19.94 3.19 -1.61
CA GLY A 219 -20.18 3.31 -0.17
C GLY A 219 -19.24 2.51 0.71
N LEU A 220 -18.18 1.92 0.17
CA LEU A 220 -17.23 1.10 0.93
C LEU A 220 -16.31 1.96 1.82
N THR A 221 -15.90 3.16 1.36
CA THR A 221 -15.06 4.08 2.14
C THR A 221 -15.72 4.54 3.42
N ALA A 222 -17.04 4.74 3.43
CA ALA A 222 -17.81 5.10 4.61
C ALA A 222 -17.60 4.13 5.79
N VAL A 223 -17.25 2.88 5.49
CA VAL A 223 -17.05 1.83 6.52
C VAL A 223 -15.64 1.84 7.08
N PHE A 224 -14.60 1.93 6.25
CA PHE A 224 -13.22 1.76 6.71
C PHE A 224 -12.43 3.08 6.78
N MET A 225 -12.82 4.10 6.01
CA MET A 225 -12.14 5.39 5.93
C MET A 225 -13.13 6.56 5.67
N PRO A 226 -14.08 6.83 6.58
CA PRO A 226 -15.11 7.87 6.42
C PRO A 226 -14.51 9.27 6.25
N GLU A 227 -13.27 9.48 6.67
CA GLU A 227 -12.54 10.74 6.43
C GLU A 227 -12.40 11.02 4.93
N PHE A 228 -12.27 9.99 4.09
CA PHE A 228 -12.19 10.17 2.64
C PHE A 228 -13.52 10.65 2.05
N ASP A 229 -14.65 10.20 2.58
CA ASP A 229 -15.97 10.67 2.15
C ASP A 229 -16.13 12.17 2.43
N VAL A 230 -15.65 12.63 3.59
CA VAL A 230 -15.63 14.05 3.92
C VAL A 230 -14.72 14.84 2.98
N MET A 231 -13.54 14.29 2.62
CA MET A 231 -12.65 14.91 1.63
C MET A 231 -13.32 15.05 0.27
N MET A 232 -14.03 14.02 -0.22
CA MET A 232 -14.75 14.04 -1.49
C MET A 232 -15.82 15.14 -1.55
N GLN A 233 -16.45 15.42 -0.43
CA GLN A 233 -17.52 16.43 -0.30
C GLN A 233 -17.01 17.84 0.01
N THR A 234 -15.72 18.02 0.33
CA THR A 234 -15.15 19.31 0.73
C THR A 234 -14.65 20.10 -0.47
N PRO A 235 -15.28 21.24 -0.83
CA PRO A 235 -14.84 22.08 -1.94
C PRO A 235 -13.60 22.89 -1.56
N GLN A 236 -12.79 23.26 -2.57
CA GLN A 236 -11.62 24.11 -2.40
C GLN A 236 -11.78 25.39 -3.24
N HIS A 237 -12.49 26.39 -2.72
CA HIS A 237 -12.72 27.64 -3.42
C HIS A 237 -11.48 28.56 -3.34
N ASN A 238 -10.45 28.25 -4.17
CA ASN A 238 -9.28 29.09 -4.33
C ASN A 238 -8.61 28.88 -5.71
N LYS A 239 -7.71 29.79 -6.10
CA LYS A 239 -7.04 29.76 -7.43
C LYS A 239 -6.15 28.56 -7.67
N HIS A 240 -5.69 27.89 -6.60
CA HIS A 240 -4.78 26.75 -6.67
C HIS A 240 -5.50 25.42 -6.93
N HIS A 241 -6.79 25.33 -6.63
CA HIS A 241 -7.53 24.07 -6.71
C HIS A 241 -8.77 24.20 -7.59
N MET A 242 -8.98 23.21 -8.46
CA MET A 242 -10.16 23.08 -9.34
C MET A 242 -11.13 22.02 -8.85
N TYR A 243 -10.70 21.18 -7.92
CA TYR A 243 -11.37 19.98 -7.46
C TYR A 243 -11.74 20.07 -5.97
N SER A 244 -12.63 19.20 -5.50
CA SER A 244 -12.76 18.94 -4.06
C SER A 244 -11.45 18.41 -3.47
N VAL A 245 -11.34 18.37 -2.15
CA VAL A 245 -10.14 17.79 -1.49
C VAL A 245 -9.91 16.34 -1.92
N GLY A 246 -10.99 15.54 -1.98
CA GLY A 246 -10.90 14.13 -2.38
C GLY A 246 -10.53 13.96 -3.84
N GLU A 247 -11.17 14.70 -4.77
CA GLU A 247 -10.83 14.63 -6.20
C GLU A 247 -9.38 15.07 -6.46
N HIS A 248 -8.91 16.13 -5.79
CA HIS A 248 -7.51 16.50 -5.83
C HIS A 248 -6.60 15.35 -5.38
N THR A 249 -6.95 14.70 -4.28
CA THR A 249 -6.21 13.55 -3.76
C THR A 249 -6.14 12.41 -4.80
N LEU A 250 -7.23 12.09 -5.48
CA LEU A 250 -7.26 11.07 -6.54
C LEU A 250 -6.30 11.42 -7.68
N HIS A 251 -6.29 12.68 -8.13
CA HIS A 251 -5.34 13.13 -9.16
C HIS A 251 -3.89 13.04 -8.69
N THR A 252 -3.59 13.34 -7.43
CA THR A 252 -2.23 13.23 -6.92
C THR A 252 -1.71 11.80 -6.87
N LEU A 253 -2.60 10.82 -6.63
CA LEU A 253 -2.25 9.41 -6.64
C LEU A 253 -1.68 8.95 -8.00
N GLU A 254 -2.13 9.51 -9.10
CA GLU A 254 -1.66 9.16 -10.45
C GLU A 254 -0.23 9.68 -10.74
N HIS A 255 0.23 10.67 -9.96
CA HIS A 255 1.51 11.34 -10.18
C HIS A 255 2.66 10.87 -9.28
N VAL A 256 2.45 9.85 -8.45
CA VAL A 256 3.52 9.17 -7.71
C VAL A 256 3.68 7.73 -8.19
N ARG A 257 4.90 7.20 -8.13
CA ARG A 257 5.15 5.79 -8.46
C ARG A 257 4.38 4.85 -7.53
N ALA A 258 4.22 3.60 -7.96
CA ALA A 258 3.52 2.54 -7.22
C ALA A 258 4.34 2.06 -6.00
N ASP A 259 4.47 2.93 -5.00
CA ASP A 259 5.14 2.67 -3.73
C ASP A 259 4.15 2.83 -2.57
N LYS A 260 4.15 1.89 -1.63
CA LYS A 260 3.22 1.87 -0.51
C LYS A 260 3.24 3.17 0.31
N ILE A 261 4.43 3.69 0.64
CA ILE A 261 4.57 4.89 1.47
C ILE A 261 4.08 6.13 0.71
N LEU A 262 4.50 6.28 -0.55
CA LEU A 262 4.10 7.42 -1.38
C LEU A 262 2.59 7.44 -1.62
N ARG A 263 1.99 6.31 -2.02
CA ARG A 263 0.56 6.21 -2.31
C ARG A 263 -0.30 6.45 -1.06
N LEU A 264 0.09 5.90 0.10
CA LEU A 264 -0.58 6.19 1.38
C LEU A 264 -0.39 7.66 1.80
N THR A 265 0.80 8.23 1.59
CA THR A 265 1.04 9.65 1.87
C THR A 265 0.14 10.52 1.01
N MET A 266 0.05 10.26 -0.30
CA MET A 266 -0.83 11.05 -1.18
C MET A 266 -2.30 10.85 -0.86
N LEU A 267 -2.74 9.66 -0.47
CA LEU A 267 -4.12 9.43 -0.03
C LEU A 267 -4.49 10.28 1.20
N LEU A 268 -3.51 10.57 2.08
CA LEU A 268 -3.74 11.18 3.39
C LEU A 268 -3.17 12.60 3.55
N HIS A 269 -2.43 13.14 2.54
CA HIS A 269 -1.72 14.42 2.70
C HIS A 269 -2.65 15.57 3.07
N ASP A 270 -3.84 15.57 2.52
CA ASP A 270 -4.86 16.62 2.70
C ASP A 270 -6.04 16.20 3.60
N VAL A 271 -5.93 15.07 4.31
CA VAL A 271 -7.02 14.50 5.12
C VAL A 271 -7.57 15.46 6.18
N ALA A 272 -6.79 16.43 6.65
CA ALA A 272 -7.22 17.40 7.63
C ALA A 272 -7.76 18.72 7.02
N LYS A 273 -7.73 18.91 5.71
CA LYS A 273 -8.30 20.13 5.09
C LYS A 273 -9.75 20.36 5.50
N PRO A 274 -10.64 19.34 5.51
CA PRO A 274 -12.03 19.55 5.94
C PRO A 274 -12.19 20.12 7.34
N VAL A 275 -11.35 19.70 8.30
CA VAL A 275 -11.41 20.16 9.70
C VAL A 275 -10.64 21.46 9.95
N CYS A 276 -9.79 21.87 9.00
CA CYS A 276 -8.99 23.08 9.07
C CYS A 276 -9.52 24.21 8.17
N ILE A 277 -10.64 24.00 7.50
CA ILE A 277 -11.21 24.98 6.57
C ILE A 277 -11.65 26.24 7.29
N THR A 278 -11.24 27.37 6.75
CA THR A 278 -11.77 28.71 7.10
C THR A 278 -12.04 29.47 5.82
N THR A 279 -13.07 30.29 5.78
CA THR A 279 -13.43 31.10 4.62
C THR A 279 -13.25 32.58 4.97
N ASP A 280 -12.54 33.32 4.12
CA ASP A 280 -12.36 34.75 4.28
C ASP A 280 -13.61 35.57 3.76
N GLU A 281 -13.52 36.89 3.88
CA GLU A 281 -14.59 37.80 3.46
C GLU A 281 -14.83 37.78 1.93
N GLU A 282 -13.81 37.32 1.16
CA GLU A 282 -13.91 37.20 -0.31
C GLU A 282 -14.46 35.81 -0.73
N GLY A 283 -14.81 34.96 0.23
CA GLY A 283 -15.31 33.59 -0.02
C GLY A 283 -14.20 32.57 -0.38
N GLN A 284 -12.93 32.91 -0.18
CA GLN A 284 -11.82 31.99 -0.44
C GLN A 284 -11.56 31.08 0.76
N ASN A 285 -11.30 29.80 0.45
CA ASN A 285 -11.01 28.81 1.48
C ASN A 285 -9.51 28.75 1.80
N HIS A 286 -9.21 28.72 3.09
CA HIS A 286 -7.89 28.56 3.67
C HIS A 286 -7.84 27.32 4.57
N PHE A 287 -6.69 26.64 4.62
CA PHE A 287 -6.54 25.37 5.34
C PHE A 287 -5.29 25.43 6.26
N LYS A 288 -5.19 26.48 7.07
CA LYS A 288 -4.02 26.68 7.94
C LYS A 288 -3.83 25.51 8.90
N LYS A 289 -2.57 25.07 9.08
CA LYS A 289 -2.15 23.96 9.96
C LYS A 289 -2.62 22.56 9.52
N HIS A 290 -3.28 22.41 8.35
CA HIS A 290 -3.71 21.09 7.90
C HIS A 290 -2.56 20.03 7.83
N PRO A 291 -1.27 20.34 7.54
CA PRO A 291 -0.24 19.32 7.54
C PRO A 291 0.04 18.73 8.93
N VAL A 292 0.00 19.59 9.97
CA VAL A 292 0.25 19.15 11.36
C VAL A 292 -0.93 18.32 11.87
N VAL A 293 -2.16 18.84 11.72
CA VAL A 293 -3.38 18.11 12.10
C VAL A 293 -3.53 16.83 11.26
N GLY A 294 -3.17 16.92 9.97
CA GLY A 294 -3.19 15.78 9.03
C GLY A 294 -2.24 14.65 9.45
N ALA A 295 -1.06 14.97 9.96
CA ALA A 295 -0.14 13.96 10.48
C ALA A 295 -0.74 13.18 11.67
N ASP A 296 -1.46 13.87 12.57
CA ASP A 296 -2.13 13.24 13.71
C ASP A 296 -3.33 12.39 13.25
N MET A 297 -4.11 12.88 12.29
CA MET A 297 -5.21 12.12 11.68
C MET A 297 -4.68 10.89 10.93
N THR A 298 -3.62 11.05 10.13
CA THR A 298 -2.94 9.95 9.43
C THR A 298 -2.53 8.84 10.41
N ARG A 299 -1.93 9.18 11.55
CA ARG A 299 -1.56 8.21 12.58
C ARG A 299 -2.77 7.43 13.11
N LYS A 300 -3.88 8.10 13.36
CA LYS A 300 -5.12 7.46 13.85
C LYS A 300 -5.71 6.53 12.78
N ILE A 301 -5.77 6.96 11.54
CA ILE A 301 -6.31 6.18 10.41
C ILE A 301 -5.46 4.94 10.16
N LEU A 302 -4.14 5.09 10.01
CA LEU A 302 -3.24 3.97 9.73
C LEU A 302 -3.18 2.96 10.87
N ARG A 303 -3.25 3.40 12.13
CA ARG A 303 -3.37 2.48 13.28
C ARG A 303 -4.71 1.75 13.32
N ARG A 304 -5.83 2.42 13.01
CA ARG A 304 -7.15 1.80 12.86
C ARG A 304 -7.13 0.72 11.78
N LEU A 305 -6.44 0.99 10.67
CA LEU A 305 -6.24 0.04 9.57
C LEU A 305 -5.09 -0.95 9.81
N LYS A 306 -4.51 -1.00 11.01
CA LYS A 306 -3.47 -1.96 11.43
C LYS A 306 -2.17 -1.91 10.62
N PHE A 307 -1.79 -0.74 10.11
CA PHE A 307 -0.47 -0.56 9.50
C PHE A 307 0.64 -0.63 10.57
N ASP A 308 1.80 -1.12 10.15
CA ASP A 308 2.99 -1.18 10.99
C ASP A 308 3.50 0.23 11.39
N ASN A 309 4.27 0.30 12.48
CA ASN A 309 4.76 1.56 13.01
C ASN A 309 5.67 2.30 12.02
N ARG A 310 6.55 1.58 11.29
CA ARG A 310 7.45 2.20 10.30
C ARG A 310 6.66 2.87 9.18
N THR A 311 5.70 2.16 8.59
CA THR A 311 4.79 2.72 7.57
C THR A 311 4.06 3.95 8.11
N THR A 312 3.48 3.85 9.32
CA THR A 312 2.74 4.93 9.95
C THR A 312 3.62 6.16 10.19
N ASP A 313 4.81 5.98 10.74
CA ASP A 313 5.72 7.10 11.04
C ASP A 313 6.25 7.77 9.78
N CYS A 314 6.57 6.99 8.73
CA CYS A 314 6.98 7.53 7.44
C CYS A 314 5.88 8.40 6.80
N CYS A 315 4.65 7.89 6.72
CA CYS A 315 3.53 8.64 6.16
C CYS A 315 3.24 9.91 6.99
N CYS A 316 3.21 9.83 8.33
CA CYS A 316 2.99 10.99 9.18
C CYS A 316 4.03 12.09 8.98
N LYS A 317 5.31 11.72 8.83
CA LYS A 317 6.38 12.69 8.56
C LYS A 317 6.19 13.36 7.20
N LEU A 318 5.92 12.59 6.15
CA LEU A 318 5.72 13.13 4.80
C LEU A 318 4.46 14.00 4.72
N VAL A 319 3.35 13.60 5.35
CA VAL A 319 2.13 14.41 5.46
C VAL A 319 2.39 15.71 6.20
N LYS A 320 3.18 15.69 7.29
CA LYS A 320 3.52 16.91 8.03
C LYS A 320 4.33 17.91 7.21
N GLU A 321 5.18 17.43 6.34
CA GLU A 321 6.17 18.25 5.61
C GLU A 321 5.76 18.55 4.15
N HIS A 322 4.65 17.99 3.66
CA HIS A 322 4.30 18.07 2.23
C HIS A 322 4.12 19.52 1.73
N ASP A 323 3.55 20.41 2.54
CA ASP A 323 3.28 21.82 2.18
C ASP A 323 4.35 22.79 2.72
N ASP A 324 5.37 22.31 3.46
CA ASP A 324 6.47 23.18 3.95
C ASP A 324 7.30 23.72 2.78
N ARG A 325 7.52 25.04 2.72
CA ARG A 325 8.25 25.75 1.66
C ARG A 325 9.32 26.66 2.24
N PRO A 326 10.38 26.09 2.82
CA PRO A 326 11.47 26.91 3.38
C PRO A 326 12.21 27.69 2.27
N ALA A 327 12.81 28.82 2.62
CA ALA A 327 13.78 29.47 1.73
C ALA A 327 14.90 28.48 1.38
N ILE A 328 15.20 28.32 0.07
CA ILE A 328 16.17 27.34 -0.40
C ILE A 328 17.59 27.86 -0.16
N THR A 329 18.13 27.48 0.99
CA THR A 329 19.53 27.66 1.39
C THR A 329 20.07 26.32 1.84
N GLU A 330 21.38 26.07 1.68
CA GLU A 330 21.98 24.80 2.13
C GLU A 330 21.71 24.56 3.64
N ARG A 331 21.75 25.61 4.46
CA ARG A 331 21.40 25.54 5.88
C ARG A 331 19.98 25.00 6.12
N ASN A 332 18.99 25.59 5.46
CA ASN A 332 17.59 25.17 5.65
C ASN A 332 17.34 23.76 5.11
N VAL A 333 18.00 23.41 4.02
CA VAL A 333 17.91 22.05 3.44
C VAL A 333 18.53 21.01 4.38
N ARG A 334 19.75 21.28 4.95
CA ARG A 334 20.35 20.39 5.96
C ARG A 334 19.43 20.20 7.17
N ARG A 335 18.84 21.27 7.69
CA ARG A 335 17.88 21.21 8.80
C ARG A 335 16.64 20.38 8.46
N ALA A 336 16.11 20.53 7.26
CA ALA A 336 14.98 19.72 6.77
C ALA A 336 15.38 18.24 6.60
N MET A 337 16.57 17.95 6.03
CA MET A 337 17.09 16.59 5.92
C MET A 337 17.26 15.92 7.30
N SER A 338 17.79 16.65 8.28
CA SER A 338 17.93 16.17 9.66
C SER A 338 16.58 15.84 10.30
N ARG A 339 15.58 16.71 10.12
CA ARG A 339 14.24 16.56 10.72
C ARG A 339 13.46 15.41 10.12
N ILE A 340 13.50 15.28 8.80
CA ILE A 340 12.72 14.28 8.05
C ILE A 340 13.44 12.93 8.06
N GLY A 341 14.75 12.93 7.95
CA GLY A 341 15.61 11.77 7.79
C GLY A 341 16.03 11.54 6.34
N THR A 342 17.26 11.13 6.14
CA THR A 342 17.90 10.99 4.83
C THR A 342 17.21 9.96 3.91
N GLU A 343 16.61 8.91 4.50
CA GLU A 343 15.88 7.88 3.74
C GLU A 343 14.55 8.40 3.17
N LEU A 344 13.85 9.27 3.91
CA LEU A 344 12.53 9.78 3.51
C LEU A 344 12.61 11.06 2.69
N PHE A 345 13.68 11.82 2.83
CA PHE A 345 13.81 13.13 2.21
C PHE A 345 13.65 13.10 0.67
N PRO A 346 14.19 12.12 -0.07
CA PRO A 346 13.95 11.99 -1.50
C PRO A 346 12.47 11.81 -1.87
N LEU A 347 11.70 11.09 -1.03
CA LEU A 347 10.28 10.85 -1.26
C LEU A 347 9.45 12.15 -1.14
N LEU A 348 9.93 13.11 -0.35
CA LEU A 348 9.26 14.40 -0.21
C LEU A 348 9.19 15.17 -1.54
N PHE A 349 10.20 15.05 -2.40
CA PHE A 349 10.16 15.69 -3.72
C PHE A 349 9.10 15.07 -4.63
N GLU A 350 8.91 13.74 -4.56
CA GLU A 350 7.84 13.06 -5.29
C GLU A 350 6.46 13.51 -4.78
N VAL A 351 6.29 13.56 -3.46
CA VAL A 351 5.05 14.05 -2.81
C VAL A 351 4.73 15.47 -3.26
N LYS A 352 5.69 16.40 -3.18
CA LYS A 352 5.49 17.81 -3.58
C LYS A 352 5.20 17.97 -5.08
N ARG A 353 5.86 17.18 -5.93
CA ARG A 353 5.56 17.18 -7.38
C ARG A 353 4.15 16.68 -7.66
N ALA A 354 3.76 15.56 -7.05
CA ALA A 354 2.44 14.97 -7.23
C ALA A 354 1.32 15.92 -6.76
N ASP A 355 1.48 16.52 -5.57
CA ASP A 355 0.56 17.55 -5.09
C ASP A 355 0.44 18.72 -6.06
N THR A 356 1.57 19.24 -6.55
CA THR A 356 1.60 20.34 -7.52
C THR A 356 0.92 19.95 -8.85
N LEU A 357 1.11 18.73 -9.34
CA LEU A 357 0.52 18.24 -10.58
C LEU A 357 -0.98 17.99 -10.46
N GLY A 358 -1.46 17.61 -9.28
CA GLY A 358 -2.89 17.48 -8.97
C GLY A 358 -3.61 18.82 -8.78
N GLN A 359 -2.90 19.95 -8.64
CA GLN A 359 -3.45 21.28 -8.51
C GLN A 359 -3.81 21.92 -9.87
N SER A 360 -4.41 23.14 -9.83
CA SER A 360 -4.68 23.94 -11.02
C SER A 360 -3.36 24.35 -11.74
N MET A 361 -3.49 24.91 -12.94
CA MET A 361 -2.35 25.44 -13.67
C MET A 361 -1.74 26.71 -13.06
N TYR A 362 -2.44 27.32 -12.08
CA TYR A 362 -2.00 28.57 -11.47
C TYR A 362 -0.66 28.40 -10.74
N LYS A 363 0.34 29.11 -11.21
CA LYS A 363 1.72 29.08 -10.71
C LYS A 363 2.37 27.68 -10.69
N ARG A 364 1.86 26.73 -11.49
CA ARG A 364 2.38 25.35 -11.52
C ARG A 364 3.87 25.32 -11.91
N ALA A 365 4.26 26.07 -12.95
CA ALA A 365 5.66 26.13 -13.41
C ALA A 365 6.60 26.65 -12.30
N GLU A 366 6.24 27.75 -11.63
CA GLU A 366 7.02 28.33 -10.53
C GLU A 366 7.19 27.33 -9.36
N LYS A 367 6.11 26.58 -9.05
CA LYS A 367 6.15 25.55 -7.98
C LYS A 367 7.06 24.38 -8.35
N LEU A 368 7.02 23.92 -9.60
CA LEU A 368 7.88 22.83 -10.09
C LEU A 368 9.35 23.26 -10.13
N GLU A 369 9.63 24.51 -10.52
CA GLU A 369 10.97 25.08 -10.49
C GLU A 369 11.51 25.17 -9.06
N TYR A 370 10.69 25.63 -8.10
CA TYR A 370 11.04 25.63 -6.69
C TYR A 370 11.42 24.22 -6.20
N ILE A 371 10.65 23.20 -6.57
CA ILE A 371 10.92 21.81 -6.17
C ILE A 371 12.23 21.30 -6.80
N ALA A 372 12.47 21.63 -8.07
CA ALA A 372 13.71 21.26 -8.78
C ALA A 372 14.93 21.92 -8.13
N GLU A 373 14.86 23.20 -7.78
CA GLU A 373 15.94 23.91 -7.08
C GLU A 373 16.19 23.34 -5.68
N TYR A 374 15.12 23.00 -4.94
CA TYR A 374 15.23 22.36 -3.63
C TYR A 374 15.93 21.00 -3.72
N GLU A 375 15.59 20.21 -4.73
CA GLU A 375 16.26 18.92 -5.01
C GLU A 375 17.71 19.11 -5.45
N ARG A 376 18.03 20.15 -6.23
CA ARG A 376 19.40 20.47 -6.65
C ARG A 376 20.29 20.77 -5.44
N VAL A 377 19.81 21.59 -4.48
CA VAL A 377 20.55 21.89 -3.25
C VAL A 377 20.72 20.65 -2.38
N TYR A 378 19.69 19.82 -2.27
CA TYR A 378 19.78 18.52 -1.60
C TYR A 378 20.89 17.63 -2.18
N ARG A 379 20.94 17.49 -3.51
CA ARG A 379 21.98 16.69 -4.19
C ARG A 379 23.37 17.27 -3.98
N LYS A 380 23.50 18.59 -3.95
CA LYS A 380 24.77 19.26 -3.63
C LYS A 380 25.26 18.91 -2.22
N ILE A 381 24.39 19.02 -1.22
CA ILE A 381 24.70 18.67 0.18
C ILE A 381 25.23 17.23 0.30
N LEU A 382 24.60 16.29 -0.43
CA LEU A 382 25.06 14.90 -0.46
C LEU A 382 26.41 14.74 -1.15
N ALA A 383 26.61 15.40 -2.31
CA ALA A 383 27.85 15.34 -3.06
C ALA A 383 29.04 15.94 -2.28
N ASP A 384 28.77 16.99 -1.50
CA ASP A 384 29.75 17.66 -0.63
C ASP A 384 29.96 16.90 0.72
N HIS A 385 29.29 15.75 0.92
CA HIS A 385 29.34 14.96 2.15
C HIS A 385 29.08 15.78 3.43
N GLN A 386 28.21 16.79 3.34
CA GLN A 386 27.89 17.63 4.50
C GLN A 386 27.12 16.80 5.56
N CYS A 387 27.41 17.07 6.84
CA CYS A 387 26.78 16.38 7.95
C CYS A 387 25.28 16.74 8.05
N VAL A 388 24.42 15.75 7.99
CA VAL A 388 22.94 15.89 8.06
C VAL A 388 22.31 14.96 9.11
N SER A 389 23.12 14.19 9.81
CA SER A 389 22.66 13.33 10.93
C SER A 389 23.68 13.36 12.09
N LYS A 390 23.19 13.18 13.32
CA LYS A 390 24.07 13.10 14.51
C LYS A 390 25.11 11.97 14.42
N LYS A 391 24.81 10.92 13.63
CA LYS A 391 25.73 9.78 13.42
C LYS A 391 26.95 10.16 12.59
N GLU A 392 26.86 11.21 11.79
CA GLU A 392 27.92 11.71 10.92
C GLU A 392 28.84 12.74 11.61
N MET A 393 28.50 13.14 12.84
CA MET A 393 29.36 14.02 13.64
C MET A 393 30.71 13.37 13.93
N LYS A 394 31.79 14.15 13.83
CA LYS A 394 33.16 13.70 14.08
C LYS A 394 33.53 13.53 15.56
N ILE A 395 32.61 13.84 16.48
CA ILE A 395 32.68 13.49 17.90
C ILE A 395 31.35 12.87 18.35
N ASN A 396 31.40 12.10 19.40
CA ASN A 396 30.28 11.41 20.00
C ASN A 396 30.25 11.53 21.53
N GLY A 397 29.29 10.86 22.20
CA GLY A 397 29.17 10.91 23.64
C GLY A 397 30.40 10.42 24.39
N SER A 398 31.14 9.43 23.89
CA SER A 398 32.36 8.92 24.50
C SER A 398 33.48 9.97 24.49
N ASP A 399 33.52 10.81 23.45
CA ASP A 399 34.51 11.90 23.37
C ASP A 399 34.22 12.99 24.42
N LEU A 400 32.94 13.32 24.63
CA LEU A 400 32.53 14.26 25.66
C LEU A 400 32.77 13.72 27.07
N ILE A 401 32.62 12.43 27.32
CA ILE A 401 32.96 11.79 28.59
C ILE A 401 34.48 11.94 28.88
N LYS A 402 35.34 11.72 27.87
CA LYS A 402 36.80 11.94 28.00
C LYS A 402 37.15 13.40 28.27
N MET A 403 36.27 14.34 27.95
CA MET A 403 36.40 15.76 28.25
C MET A 403 35.84 16.16 29.63
N GLY A 404 35.37 15.17 30.42
CA GLY A 404 34.89 15.39 31.79
C GLY A 404 33.39 15.62 31.92
N VAL A 405 32.61 15.38 30.86
CA VAL A 405 31.15 15.45 30.93
C VAL A 405 30.61 14.14 31.51
N GLU A 406 29.83 14.24 32.58
CA GLU A 406 29.19 13.07 33.18
C GLU A 406 28.11 12.47 32.27
N PRO A 407 27.99 11.12 32.22
CA PRO A 407 26.88 10.46 31.50
C PRO A 407 25.53 10.92 32.04
N GLY A 408 24.63 11.35 31.13
CA GLY A 408 23.28 11.80 31.51
C GLY A 408 22.67 12.79 30.52
N PRO A 409 21.55 13.41 30.85
CA PRO A 409 20.83 14.34 29.96
C PRO A 409 21.70 15.50 29.45
N LYS A 410 22.59 16.04 30.33
CA LYS A 410 23.52 17.11 29.98
C LYS A 410 24.42 16.76 28.79
N LEU A 411 24.86 15.50 28.69
CA LEU A 411 25.68 15.03 27.58
C LEU A 411 24.87 15.06 26.25
N GLY A 412 23.60 14.65 26.30
CA GLY A 412 22.71 14.77 25.18
C GLY A 412 22.49 16.21 24.70
N ASP A 413 22.25 17.12 25.65
CA ASP A 413 22.05 18.54 25.36
C ASP A 413 23.29 19.20 24.71
N ILE A 414 24.49 18.84 25.16
CA ILE A 414 25.73 19.34 24.54
C ILE A 414 25.85 18.81 23.10
N LEU A 415 25.63 17.52 22.88
CA LEU A 415 25.65 16.95 21.54
C LEU A 415 24.61 17.61 20.62
N ASP A 416 23.43 17.89 21.13
CA ASP A 416 22.37 18.53 20.37
C ASP A 416 22.74 19.97 19.97
N ARG A 417 23.31 20.73 20.88
CA ARG A 417 23.80 22.09 20.59
C ARG A 417 24.94 22.10 19.59
N LEU A 418 25.87 21.14 19.67
CA LEU A 418 26.95 21.00 18.70
C LEU A 418 26.39 20.64 17.31
N TYR A 419 25.46 19.71 17.29
CA TYR A 419 24.81 19.29 16.04
C TYR A 419 24.06 20.44 15.37
N GLU A 420 23.32 21.25 16.11
CA GLU A 420 22.64 22.44 15.59
C GLU A 420 23.62 23.41 14.94
N GLN A 421 24.81 23.62 15.54
CA GLN A 421 25.86 24.48 14.97
C GLN A 421 26.45 23.86 13.69
N VAL A 422 26.63 22.53 13.61
CA VAL A 422 27.09 21.84 12.41
C VAL A 422 26.06 21.92 11.30
N LEU A 423 24.76 21.84 11.61
CA LEU A 423 23.69 22.04 10.62
C LEU A 423 23.72 23.46 10.04
N ASP A 424 24.11 24.45 10.84
CA ASP A 424 24.27 25.84 10.38
C ASP A 424 25.54 26.04 9.58
N ASP A 425 26.66 25.51 10.04
CA ASP A 425 27.96 25.58 9.38
C ASP A 425 28.63 24.19 9.35
N PRO A 426 28.57 23.47 8.21
CA PRO A 426 29.15 22.13 8.11
C PRO A 426 30.69 22.09 8.24
N SER A 427 31.37 23.22 8.05
CA SER A 427 32.83 23.32 8.23
C SER A 427 33.27 23.09 9.68
N LEU A 428 32.33 23.17 10.63
CA LEU A 428 32.56 22.89 12.05
C LEU A 428 32.64 21.38 12.36
N ASN A 429 32.25 20.51 11.41
CA ASN A 429 32.27 19.05 11.64
C ASN A 429 33.67 18.45 11.52
N GLU A 430 34.62 19.02 12.26
CA GLU A 430 35.96 18.52 12.46
C GLU A 430 36.20 18.25 13.96
N ALA A 431 36.87 17.14 14.30
CA ALA A 431 36.98 16.68 15.68
C ALA A 431 37.60 17.75 16.61
N GLN A 432 38.61 18.47 16.14
CA GLN A 432 39.26 19.51 16.92
C GLN A 432 38.34 20.72 17.17
N LYS A 433 37.70 21.23 16.10
CA LYS A 433 36.75 22.36 16.20
C LYS A 433 35.57 22.03 17.11
N LEU A 434 35.02 20.81 16.98
CA LEU A 434 33.91 20.36 17.82
C LEU A 434 34.30 20.23 19.30
N LYS A 435 35.52 19.80 19.60
CA LYS A 435 36.03 19.78 20.98
C LYS A 435 36.19 21.19 21.58
N GLU A 436 36.68 22.13 20.79
CA GLU A 436 36.81 23.54 21.23
C GLU A 436 35.42 24.17 21.49
N LEU A 437 34.44 23.89 20.60
CA LEU A 437 33.03 24.31 20.78
C LEU A 437 32.40 23.64 22.00
N ALA A 438 32.64 22.34 22.20
CA ALA A 438 32.14 21.60 23.36
C ALA A 438 32.67 22.22 24.68
N ASN A 439 33.97 22.56 24.75
CA ASN A 439 34.56 23.25 25.94
C ASN A 439 33.84 24.57 26.21
N LYS A 440 33.57 25.39 25.18
CA LYS A 440 32.85 26.67 25.37
C LYS A 440 31.42 26.43 25.91
N ILE A 441 30.73 25.43 25.38
CA ILE A 441 29.38 25.07 25.85
C ILE A 441 29.43 24.57 27.30
N ILE A 442 30.36 23.67 27.62
CA ILE A 442 30.56 23.14 28.99
C ILE A 442 30.81 24.28 29.99
N THR A 443 31.73 25.19 29.65
CA THR A 443 32.04 26.36 30.50
C THR A 443 30.83 27.29 30.70
N SER A 444 29.97 27.41 29.71
CA SER A 444 28.74 28.23 29.80
C SER A 444 27.59 27.57 30.60
N LEU A 445 27.69 26.28 30.91
CA LEU A 445 26.71 25.51 31.68
C LEU A 445 27.12 25.29 33.15
N ILE A 446 28.31 25.77 33.52
CA ILE A 446 28.84 25.88 34.89
C ILE A 446 28.57 27.29 35.42
#